data_5d4751fd7a91e9369307ab072b7f2085
#
_entry.id   5d4751fd7a91e9369307ab072b7f2085
#
_cell.length_a   1.000
_cell.length_b   1.000
_cell.length_c   1.000
_cell.angle_alpha   90.00
_cell.angle_beta   90.00
_cell.angle_gamma   90.00
#
_symmetry.space_group_name_H-M   'P 1'
#
loop_
_entity.id
_entity.type
_entity.pdbx_description
1 polymer ?
#
loop_
_entity_poly.entity_id
_entity_poly.type
_entity_poly.pdbx_seq_one_letter_code
_entity_poly.pdbx_strand_id
1 'polypeptide(L)'
;SCHDLLEIMLETCPEGMFIPAHIWTPHFSMFGALSGFDRAEECFGELTPYIHAVETGLSSDPPMNWQLSALDRFQLISNSDAHSPAKLGREANLLSGDLSYYGLKQAVETGEGLDGTIEFFPEEGKYHFAGHRKCHICLSPAEAEAQGGICPVCQKRLTMGVSHRIAQLADRP
;
A
#
# COMPACT_ATOMS: atom_id res chain seq x y z
N SER A 1 -15.59 -9.04 -6.15
CA SER A 1 -14.55 -7.99 -6.30
C SER A 1 -14.32 -7.27 -4.97
N CYS A 2 -13.32 -6.37 -4.90
CA CYS A 2 -13.13 -5.50 -3.72
C CYS A 2 -14.33 -4.56 -3.54
N HIS A 3 -14.91 -4.09 -4.64
CA HIS A 3 -16.14 -3.31 -4.64
C HIS A 3 -17.28 -4.06 -3.94
N ASP A 4 -17.58 -5.29 -4.35
CA ASP A 4 -18.68 -6.09 -3.76
C ASP A 4 -18.43 -6.35 -2.27
N LEU A 5 -17.16 -6.56 -1.88
CA LEU A 5 -16.81 -6.77 -0.47
C LEU A 5 -17.06 -5.51 0.37
N LEU A 6 -16.71 -4.33 -0.16
CA LEU A 6 -17.00 -3.06 0.49
C LEU A 6 -18.52 -2.83 0.60
N GLU A 7 -19.27 -3.11 -0.47
CA GLU A 7 -20.73 -3.01 -0.49
C GLU A 7 -21.36 -3.90 0.60
N ILE A 8 -20.97 -5.17 0.67
CA ILE A 8 -21.43 -6.11 1.71
C ILE A 8 -21.11 -5.59 3.10
N MET A 9 -19.89 -5.05 3.31
CA MET A 9 -19.52 -4.50 4.61
C MET A 9 -20.40 -3.31 4.99
N LEU A 10 -20.66 -2.38 4.07
CA LEU A 10 -21.50 -1.21 4.32
C LEU A 10 -22.94 -1.61 4.65
N GLU A 11 -23.47 -2.66 4.02
CA GLU A 11 -24.81 -3.17 4.29
C GLU A 11 -24.92 -3.90 5.63
N THR A 12 -23.90 -4.69 5.99
CA THR A 12 -23.96 -5.60 7.16
C THR A 12 -23.33 -5.01 8.41
N CYS A 13 -22.39 -4.09 8.27
CA CYS A 13 -21.65 -3.45 9.35
C CYS A 13 -21.35 -1.98 9.02
N PRO A 14 -22.36 -1.08 9.00
CA PRO A 14 -22.18 0.31 8.57
C PRO A 14 -21.21 1.11 9.45
N GLU A 15 -20.96 0.67 10.68
CA GLU A 15 -19.93 1.25 11.55
C GLU A 15 -18.53 0.66 11.32
N GLY A 16 -18.40 -0.32 10.43
CA GLY A 16 -17.11 -0.93 10.09
C GLY A 16 -16.18 0.04 9.35
N MET A 17 -14.88 -0.24 9.42
CA MET A 17 -13.86 0.44 8.63
C MET A 17 -13.36 -0.51 7.54
N PHE A 18 -13.27 -0.04 6.31
CA PHE A 18 -12.68 -0.78 5.20
C PHE A 18 -11.36 -0.11 4.81
N ILE A 19 -10.26 -0.80 5.01
CA ILE A 19 -8.92 -0.27 4.80
C ILE A 19 -8.19 -1.21 3.82
N PRO A 20 -7.89 -0.76 2.59
CA PRO A 20 -7.06 -1.53 1.67
C PRO A 20 -5.67 -1.78 2.25
N ALA A 21 -5.32 -3.06 2.39
CA ALA A 21 -4.04 -3.48 2.94
C ALA A 21 -2.91 -3.34 1.91
N HIS A 22 -1.68 -3.01 2.38
CA HIS A 22 -0.41 -3.01 1.61
C HIS A 22 -0.59 -2.64 0.13
N ILE A 23 -1.10 -1.42 -0.12
CA ILE A 23 -1.67 -0.99 -1.41
C ILE A 23 -0.76 -1.11 -2.63
N TRP A 24 0.54 -1.31 -2.44
CA TRP A 24 1.56 -1.31 -3.49
C TRP A 24 2.16 -2.68 -3.83
N THR A 25 1.94 -3.71 -3.00
CA THR A 25 2.56 -5.02 -3.27
C THR A 25 2.18 -5.51 -4.68
N PRO A 26 3.09 -6.16 -5.43
CA PRO A 26 2.82 -6.59 -6.82
C PRO A 26 1.58 -7.48 -6.96
N HIS A 27 1.24 -8.22 -5.91
CA HIS A 27 0.09 -9.12 -5.86
C HIS A 27 -0.85 -8.72 -4.72
N PHE A 28 -2.15 -8.94 -4.91
CA PHE A 28 -3.19 -8.77 -3.87
C PHE A 28 -3.22 -7.38 -3.24
N SER A 29 -3.09 -6.35 -4.05
CA SER A 29 -3.11 -4.95 -3.61
C SER A 29 -3.91 -4.07 -4.57
N MET A 30 -4.19 -2.83 -4.15
CA MET A 30 -4.94 -1.89 -4.97
C MET A 30 -4.12 -1.39 -6.18
N PHE A 31 -2.88 -0.93 -5.95
CA PHE A 31 -2.04 -0.28 -6.97
C PHE A 31 -0.86 -1.12 -7.46
N GLY A 32 -0.71 -2.32 -6.97
CA GLY A 32 0.40 -3.19 -7.36
C GLY A 32 0.49 -3.41 -8.87
N ALA A 33 1.70 -3.61 -9.37
CA ALA A 33 1.97 -3.73 -10.80
C ALA A 33 1.19 -4.86 -11.52
N LEU A 34 0.65 -5.82 -10.76
CA LEU A 34 -0.17 -6.93 -11.27
C LEU A 34 -1.66 -6.82 -10.90
N SER A 35 -2.06 -5.74 -10.22
CA SER A 35 -3.44 -5.51 -9.77
C SER A 35 -4.33 -4.93 -10.87
N GLY A 36 -3.76 -4.14 -11.77
CA GLY A 36 -4.46 -3.57 -12.92
C GLY A 36 -5.18 -2.24 -12.66
N PHE A 37 -5.01 -1.63 -11.47
CA PHE A 37 -5.62 -0.34 -11.15
C PHE A 37 -4.56 0.75 -11.02
N ASP A 38 -4.84 1.92 -11.60
CA ASP A 38 -4.03 3.13 -11.48
C ASP A 38 -4.67 4.16 -10.53
N ARG A 39 -5.96 3.98 -10.24
CA ARG A 39 -6.76 4.87 -9.39
C ARG A 39 -7.67 4.05 -8.46
N ALA A 40 -7.97 4.61 -7.28
CA ALA A 40 -8.88 3.97 -6.32
C ALA A 40 -10.31 3.81 -6.88
N GLU A 41 -10.76 4.77 -7.69
CA GLU A 41 -12.06 4.76 -8.33
C GLU A 41 -12.23 3.59 -9.34
N GLU A 42 -11.14 3.11 -9.92
CA GLU A 42 -11.19 1.91 -10.80
C GLU A 42 -11.42 0.63 -10.01
N CYS A 43 -11.00 0.60 -8.74
CA CYS A 43 -11.16 -0.53 -7.83
C CYS A 43 -12.53 -0.52 -7.12
N PHE A 44 -12.98 0.65 -6.65
CA PHE A 44 -14.14 0.80 -5.76
C PHE A 44 -15.31 1.58 -6.37
N GLY A 45 -15.13 2.16 -7.57
CA GLY A 45 -16.19 2.93 -8.25
C GLY A 45 -16.75 4.05 -7.37
N GLU A 46 -18.06 4.13 -7.33
CA GLU A 46 -18.83 5.08 -6.52
C GLU A 46 -18.68 4.87 -5.00
N LEU A 47 -18.18 3.71 -4.57
CA LEU A 47 -17.92 3.42 -3.16
C LEU A 47 -16.58 3.97 -2.66
N THR A 48 -15.74 4.52 -3.53
CA THR A 48 -14.45 5.14 -3.14
C THR A 48 -14.55 6.15 -1.99
N PRO A 49 -15.61 6.99 -1.87
CA PRO A 49 -15.75 7.91 -0.74
C PRO A 49 -15.83 7.26 0.65
N TYR A 50 -16.13 5.97 0.73
CA TYR A 50 -16.17 5.21 1.98
C TYR A 50 -14.80 4.65 2.38
N ILE A 51 -13.78 4.81 1.54
CA ILE A 51 -12.38 4.50 1.89
C ILE A 51 -11.75 5.77 2.46
N HIS A 52 -11.37 5.75 3.73
CA HIS A 52 -10.78 6.89 4.43
C HIS A 52 -9.28 6.74 4.65
N ALA A 53 -8.80 5.51 4.76
CA ALA A 53 -7.40 5.20 4.98
C ALA A 53 -6.92 4.07 4.06
N VAL A 54 -5.61 4.04 3.84
CA VAL A 54 -4.91 2.99 3.11
C VAL A 54 -3.64 2.61 3.86
N GLU A 55 -3.21 1.36 3.71
CA GLU A 55 -2.01 0.87 4.37
C GLU A 55 -0.79 0.97 3.45
N THR A 56 0.30 1.56 3.97
CA THR A 56 1.59 1.67 3.27
C THR A 56 2.18 0.30 2.94
N GLY A 57 2.19 -0.59 3.93
CA GLY A 57 2.84 -1.90 3.84
C GLY A 57 4.37 -1.81 3.85
N LEU A 58 5.04 -2.95 4.05
CA LEU A 58 6.48 -3.05 4.32
C LEU A 58 7.42 -2.53 3.21
N SER A 59 6.94 -2.25 2.02
CA SER A 59 7.76 -1.89 0.87
C SER A 59 7.56 -0.45 0.40
N SER A 60 6.73 0.32 1.11
CA SER A 60 6.56 1.77 0.91
C SER A 60 6.39 2.48 2.25
N ASP A 61 6.64 3.77 2.27
CA ASP A 61 6.48 4.67 3.41
C ASP A 61 5.63 5.90 3.03
N PRO A 62 5.24 6.76 3.98
CA PRO A 62 4.49 7.96 3.67
C PRO A 62 5.16 8.88 2.63
N PRO A 63 6.47 9.20 2.67
CA PRO A 63 7.12 9.97 1.63
C PRO A 63 6.97 9.41 0.21
N MET A 64 7.04 8.10 0.05
CA MET A 64 6.78 7.44 -1.23
C MET A 64 5.33 7.62 -1.68
N ASN A 65 4.38 7.47 -0.76
CA ASN A 65 2.95 7.63 -1.04
C ASN A 65 2.59 9.08 -1.39
N TRP A 66 3.23 10.07 -0.77
CA TRP A 66 3.00 11.49 -1.05
C TRP A 66 3.44 11.93 -2.45
N GLN A 67 4.15 11.10 -3.20
CA GLN A 67 4.45 11.38 -4.60
C GLN A 67 3.22 11.29 -5.51
N LEU A 68 2.10 10.77 -5.01
CA LEU A 68 0.82 10.69 -5.72
C LEU A 68 -0.22 11.61 -5.06
N SER A 69 -0.62 12.68 -5.75
CA SER A 69 -1.63 13.62 -5.24
C SER A 69 -3.00 12.95 -5.04
N ALA A 70 -3.29 11.89 -5.80
CA ALA A 70 -4.51 11.10 -5.68
C ALA A 70 -4.66 10.42 -4.31
N LEU A 71 -3.57 10.24 -3.56
CA LEU A 71 -3.57 9.66 -2.21
C LEU A 71 -3.78 10.68 -1.08
N ASP A 72 -3.75 11.97 -1.35
CA ASP A 72 -3.88 13.03 -0.32
C ASP A 72 -5.21 12.97 0.44
N ARG A 73 -6.22 12.35 -0.14
CA ARG A 73 -7.52 12.17 0.47
C ARG A 73 -7.58 11.06 1.53
N PHE A 74 -6.59 10.20 1.58
CA PHE A 74 -6.55 9.04 2.47
C PHE A 74 -5.59 9.27 3.62
N GLN A 75 -5.96 8.80 4.81
CA GLN A 75 -5.00 8.65 5.90
C GLN A 75 -4.07 7.47 5.58
N LEU A 76 -2.78 7.65 5.84
CA LEU A 76 -1.80 6.58 5.71
C LEU A 76 -1.63 5.89 7.06
N ILE A 77 -1.81 4.58 7.08
CA ILE A 77 -1.57 3.75 8.26
C ILE A 77 -0.51 2.69 7.94
N SER A 78 0.13 2.20 8.98
CA SER A 78 1.19 1.21 8.88
C SER A 78 0.95 0.08 9.87
N ASN A 79 0.87 -1.15 9.36
CA ASN A 79 0.66 -2.34 10.20
C ASN A 79 1.64 -3.44 9.80
N SER A 80 2.03 -4.25 10.77
CA SER A 80 3.14 -5.19 10.65
C SER A 80 2.92 -6.33 9.64
N ASP A 81 1.69 -6.59 9.21
CA ASP A 81 1.33 -7.77 8.38
C ASP A 81 1.95 -9.06 8.95
N ALA A 82 1.87 -9.22 10.29
CA ALA A 82 2.61 -10.24 11.02
C ALA A 82 1.97 -11.62 10.86
N HIS A 83 2.71 -12.56 10.29
CA HIS A 83 2.37 -13.98 10.18
C HIS A 83 3.07 -14.84 11.25
N SER A 84 3.75 -14.21 12.21
CA SER A 84 4.38 -14.86 13.38
C SER A 84 4.60 -13.84 14.50
N PRO A 85 4.66 -14.27 15.79
CA PRO A 85 4.85 -13.36 16.92
C PRO A 85 6.08 -12.47 16.83
N ALA A 86 7.17 -12.97 16.26
CA ALA A 86 8.43 -12.22 16.10
C ALA A 86 8.33 -11.05 15.10
N LYS A 87 7.23 -10.94 14.35
CA LYS A 87 7.00 -9.87 13.37
C LYS A 87 6.01 -8.81 13.86
N LEU A 88 5.40 -9.00 15.02
CA LEU A 88 4.52 -8.01 15.63
C LEU A 88 5.30 -6.73 15.96
N GLY A 89 4.69 -5.58 15.68
CA GLY A 89 5.24 -4.26 16.02
C GLY A 89 6.42 -3.81 15.17
N ARG A 90 6.72 -4.48 14.05
CA ARG A 90 7.72 -3.96 13.09
C ARG A 90 7.22 -2.75 12.32
N GLU A 91 5.92 -2.56 12.29
CA GLU A 91 5.22 -1.35 11.90
C GLU A 91 4.11 -1.07 12.90
N ALA A 92 3.76 0.20 13.10
CA ALA A 92 2.72 0.61 14.05
C ALA A 92 2.20 2.01 13.74
N ASN A 93 1.05 2.35 14.33
CA ASN A 93 0.47 3.69 14.28
C ASN A 93 0.60 4.35 15.64
N LEU A 94 0.93 5.62 15.67
CA LEU A 94 0.96 6.46 16.87
C LEU A 94 -0.38 7.17 17.02
N LEU A 95 -1.10 6.87 18.07
CA LEU A 95 -2.43 7.39 18.34
C LEU A 95 -2.46 8.13 19.66
N SER A 96 -3.05 9.33 19.71
CA SER A 96 -3.26 10.14 20.90
C SER A 96 -4.74 10.33 21.26
N GLY A 97 -5.64 9.72 20.50
CA GLY A 97 -7.08 9.80 20.72
C GLY A 97 -7.59 8.92 21.87
N ASP A 98 -8.90 8.83 21.99
CA ASP A 98 -9.55 7.95 22.96
C ASP A 98 -9.28 6.47 22.66
N LEU A 99 -8.94 5.71 23.72
CA LEU A 99 -8.66 4.27 23.60
C LEU A 99 -9.98 3.47 23.49
N SER A 100 -10.66 3.65 22.38
CA SER A 100 -11.91 2.98 22.04
C SER A 100 -11.98 2.69 20.54
N TYR A 101 -12.94 1.86 20.13
CA TYR A 101 -13.20 1.65 18.70
C TYR A 101 -13.53 2.97 17.98
N TYR A 102 -14.35 3.81 18.58
CA TYR A 102 -14.76 5.08 17.97
C TYR A 102 -13.62 6.10 17.93
N GLY A 103 -12.75 6.14 18.94
CA GLY A 103 -11.53 6.95 18.89
C GLY A 103 -10.57 6.49 17.79
N LEU A 104 -10.36 5.19 17.64
CA LEU A 104 -9.59 4.64 16.53
C LEU A 104 -10.24 4.95 15.17
N LYS A 105 -11.55 4.76 15.04
CA LYS A 105 -12.29 5.07 13.82
C LYS A 105 -12.14 6.54 13.44
N GLN A 106 -12.31 7.46 14.37
CA GLN A 106 -12.12 8.90 14.17
C GLN A 106 -10.69 9.18 13.65
N ALA A 107 -9.67 8.64 14.30
CA ALA A 107 -8.28 8.83 13.88
C ALA A 107 -8.02 8.34 12.46
N VAL A 108 -8.54 7.15 12.11
CA VAL A 108 -8.38 6.55 10.77
C VAL A 108 -9.20 7.28 9.70
N GLU A 109 -10.39 7.79 10.03
CA GLU A 109 -11.26 8.45 9.05
C GLU A 109 -10.92 9.93 8.84
N THR A 110 -10.46 10.62 9.88
CA THR A 110 -10.25 12.08 9.85
C THR A 110 -8.80 12.51 9.99
N GLY A 111 -7.93 11.64 10.48
CA GLY A 111 -6.57 11.96 10.87
C GLY A 111 -6.46 12.60 12.26
N GLU A 112 -7.58 12.97 12.92
CA GLU A 112 -7.54 13.55 14.25
C GLU A 112 -7.14 12.50 15.31
N GLY A 113 -5.98 12.69 15.92
CA GLY A 113 -5.38 11.72 16.85
C GLY A 113 -4.55 10.63 16.17
N LEU A 114 -4.33 10.68 14.87
CA LEU A 114 -3.31 9.89 14.18
C LEU A 114 -2.03 10.73 14.06
N ASP A 115 -1.12 10.56 15.01
CA ASP A 115 0.07 11.42 15.17
C ASP A 115 1.22 11.02 14.24
N GLY A 116 1.17 9.82 13.68
CA GLY A 116 2.18 9.30 12.75
C GLY A 116 2.24 7.78 12.71
N THR A 117 3.23 7.30 11.97
CA THR A 117 3.49 5.87 11.81
C THR A 117 4.92 5.51 12.19
N ILE A 118 5.14 4.26 12.54
CA ILE A 118 6.46 3.63 12.64
C ILE A 118 6.56 2.70 11.45
N GLU A 119 7.49 2.99 10.56
CA GLU A 119 7.65 2.29 9.30
C GLU A 119 8.86 1.36 9.31
N PHE A 120 8.73 0.25 8.64
CA PHE A 120 9.84 -0.58 8.24
C PHE A 120 10.64 0.13 7.14
N PHE A 121 11.93 -0.11 7.03
CA PHE A 121 12.72 0.46 5.93
C PHE A 121 12.24 -0.13 4.59
N PRO A 122 11.62 0.65 3.69
CA PRO A 122 11.01 0.12 2.48
C PRO A 122 11.97 -0.68 1.60
N GLU A 123 13.24 -0.28 1.56
CA GLU A 123 14.29 -0.94 0.77
C GLU A 123 14.59 -2.37 1.24
N GLU A 124 14.32 -2.69 2.50
CA GLU A 124 14.41 -4.05 3.04
C GLU A 124 13.15 -4.88 2.73
N GLY A 125 12.09 -4.22 2.28
CA GLY A 125 10.85 -4.86 1.87
C GLY A 125 11.07 -5.75 0.65
N LYS A 126 10.59 -6.99 0.73
CA LYS A 126 10.75 -8.02 -0.31
C LYS A 126 10.37 -7.56 -1.72
N TYR A 127 9.45 -6.62 -1.82
CA TYR A 127 8.87 -6.16 -3.08
C TYR A 127 9.26 -4.72 -3.43
N HIS A 128 10.14 -4.09 -2.67
CA HIS A 128 10.51 -2.69 -2.92
C HIS A 128 11.13 -2.50 -4.31
N PHE A 129 12.16 -3.27 -4.63
CA PHE A 129 12.81 -3.22 -5.94
C PHE A 129 12.22 -4.23 -6.93
N ALA A 130 12.38 -3.95 -8.21
CA ALA A 130 12.06 -4.91 -9.27
C ALA A 130 13.02 -6.10 -9.23
N GLY A 131 12.54 -7.30 -9.52
CA GLY A 131 13.43 -8.44 -9.42
C GLY A 131 12.95 -9.74 -10.04
N HIS A 132 13.86 -10.70 -10.07
CA HIS A 132 13.57 -12.08 -10.45
C HIS A 132 14.25 -13.04 -9.46
N ARG A 133 13.46 -13.52 -8.50
CA ARG A 133 13.95 -14.30 -7.37
C ARG A 133 14.79 -15.51 -7.77
N LYS A 134 14.37 -16.26 -8.78
CA LYS A 134 15.09 -17.47 -9.26
C LYS A 134 16.47 -17.16 -9.82
N CYS A 135 16.69 -15.96 -10.28
CA CYS A 135 17.96 -15.50 -10.86
C CYS A 135 18.77 -14.58 -9.92
N HIS A 136 18.26 -14.36 -8.70
CA HIS A 136 18.86 -13.46 -7.71
C HIS A 136 19.08 -12.04 -8.27
N ILE A 137 18.14 -11.57 -9.11
CA ILE A 137 18.18 -10.22 -9.68
C ILE A 137 17.33 -9.29 -8.82
N CYS A 138 17.90 -8.12 -8.50
CA CYS A 138 17.29 -7.01 -7.80
C CYS A 138 17.75 -5.73 -8.52
N LEU A 139 16.80 -4.93 -9.02
CA LEU A 139 17.06 -3.76 -9.86
C LEU A 139 16.28 -2.56 -9.37
N SER A 140 16.93 -1.40 -9.35
CA SER A 140 16.26 -0.12 -9.15
C SER A 140 15.27 0.17 -10.30
N PRO A 141 14.35 1.15 -10.14
CA PRO A 141 13.43 1.54 -11.21
C PRO A 141 14.15 1.85 -12.53
N ALA A 142 15.22 2.66 -12.49
CA ALA A 142 15.98 3.04 -13.68
C ALA A 142 16.67 1.85 -14.36
N GLU A 143 17.25 0.94 -13.56
CA GLU A 143 17.88 -0.27 -14.10
C GLU A 143 16.84 -1.23 -14.69
N ALA A 144 15.68 -1.39 -14.05
CA ALA A 144 14.59 -2.22 -14.57
C ALA A 144 14.04 -1.68 -15.89
N GLU A 145 13.90 -0.36 -15.99
CA GLU A 145 13.48 0.31 -17.22
C GLU A 145 14.53 0.15 -18.34
N ALA A 146 15.80 0.35 -18.06
CA ALA A 146 16.91 0.14 -18.99
C ALA A 146 16.97 -1.30 -19.54
N GLN A 147 16.51 -2.30 -18.74
CA GLN A 147 16.38 -3.69 -19.16
C GLN A 147 15.04 -4.00 -19.82
N GLY A 148 14.17 -3.00 -20.04
CA GLY A 148 12.83 -3.20 -20.61
C GLY A 148 11.94 -4.11 -19.76
N GLY A 149 12.15 -4.17 -18.46
CA GLY A 149 11.40 -5.05 -17.54
C GLY A 149 11.72 -6.54 -17.71
N ILE A 150 12.86 -6.87 -18.31
CA ILE A 150 13.27 -8.25 -18.61
C ILE A 150 14.48 -8.64 -17.78
N CYS A 151 14.44 -9.83 -17.22
CA CYS A 151 15.57 -10.39 -16.46
C CYS A 151 16.78 -10.62 -17.37
N PRO A 152 17.95 -10.02 -17.09
CA PRO A 152 19.12 -10.16 -17.94
C PRO A 152 19.68 -11.59 -17.97
N VAL A 153 19.33 -12.42 -16.98
CA VAL A 153 19.84 -13.80 -16.87
C VAL A 153 18.99 -14.79 -17.67
N CYS A 154 17.66 -14.76 -17.51
CA CYS A 154 16.78 -15.79 -18.08
C CYS A 154 15.76 -15.25 -19.09
N GLN A 155 15.81 -13.96 -19.43
CA GLN A 155 14.98 -13.28 -20.42
C GLN A 155 13.46 -13.35 -20.11
N LYS A 156 13.07 -13.68 -18.87
CA LYS A 156 11.67 -13.62 -18.43
C LYS A 156 11.35 -12.24 -17.87
N ARG A 157 10.08 -11.90 -17.82
CA ARG A 157 9.63 -10.65 -17.20
C ARG A 157 10.06 -10.58 -15.73
N LEU A 158 10.51 -9.39 -15.30
CA LEU A 158 10.74 -9.07 -13.91
C LEU A 158 9.39 -8.93 -13.18
N THR A 159 9.37 -9.24 -11.89
CA THR A 159 8.33 -8.72 -11.01
C THR A 159 8.66 -7.27 -10.74
N MET A 160 7.80 -6.36 -11.18
CA MET A 160 8.01 -4.93 -10.99
C MET A 160 7.84 -4.60 -9.51
N GLY A 161 8.80 -3.87 -8.98
CA GLY A 161 8.83 -3.49 -7.58
C GLY A 161 7.93 -2.31 -7.24
N VAL A 162 7.69 -2.11 -5.96
CA VAL A 162 6.87 -1.01 -5.43
C VAL A 162 7.43 0.35 -5.82
N SER A 163 8.74 0.58 -5.65
CA SER A 163 9.39 1.84 -6.02
C SER A 163 9.22 2.17 -7.52
N HIS A 164 9.29 1.17 -8.39
CA HIS A 164 9.05 1.36 -9.83
C HIS A 164 7.57 1.72 -10.09
N ARG A 165 6.64 1.03 -9.44
CA ARG A 165 5.22 1.28 -9.63
C ARG A 165 4.81 2.66 -9.14
N ILE A 166 5.32 3.10 -7.99
CA ILE A 166 5.10 4.46 -7.49
C ILE A 166 5.66 5.48 -8.49
N ALA A 167 6.89 5.30 -8.97
CA ALA A 167 7.50 6.19 -9.97
C ALA A 167 6.69 6.29 -11.28
N GLN A 168 5.97 5.24 -11.68
CA GLN A 168 5.08 5.25 -12.85
C GLN A 168 3.83 6.11 -12.63
N LEU A 169 3.30 6.17 -11.41
CA LEU A 169 2.06 6.86 -11.07
C LEU A 169 2.28 8.22 -10.43
N ALA A 170 3.50 8.52 -9.98
CA ALA A 170 3.85 9.77 -9.33
C ALA A 170 3.57 10.98 -10.26
N ASP A 171 2.97 12.02 -9.68
CA ASP A 171 2.63 13.27 -10.35
C ASP A 171 3.35 14.48 -9.71
N ARG A 172 4.18 14.22 -8.70
CA ARG A 172 5.03 15.22 -8.00
C ARG A 172 6.26 14.54 -7.38
N PRO A 173 7.31 15.32 -7.06
CA PRO A 173 8.54 14.81 -6.47
C PRO A 173 8.35 14.33 -5.05
#